data_fe67c36c373f07919ef47bf1c69b83c1
#
_entry.id   fe67c36c373f07919ef47bf1c69b83c1
#
_cell.length_a   1.000
_cell.length_b   1.000
_cell.length_c   1.000
_cell.angle_alpha   90.00
_cell.angle_beta   90.00
_cell.angle_gamma   90.00
#
_symmetry.space_group_name_H-M   'P 1'
#
loop_
_entity.id
_entity.type
_entity.pdbx_description
1 polymer ?
#
loop_
_entity_poly.entity_id
_entity_poly.type
_entity_poly.pdbx_seq_one_letter_code
_entity_poly.pdbx_strand_id
1 'polypeptide(L)'
;MDFTIGIDIGGTNFRIGMVGRDGEIINFEKNSSRIFDKGDVIETLYLNISDYMKRYNASDSIKAVAIGLPSMVSKDKKTVISTPNLKGFDNIPFGDTLSKKLGIPVYVDRDVNFLLQNDIVTLGLPKDSTVLGFYIGTGFGNAIYLNGSFYCGRNGAAGELGHIPFPNIEEKCTCGNVGCSEVICSGKYLEKITAELFPETDIKNVFCEHGDDPRIIKYVKDLAIPI
;
A
#
# COMPACT_ATOMS: atom_id res chain seq x y z
N MET A 1 2.01 13.36 -25.00
CA MET A 1 2.47 12.13 -24.28
C MET A 1 1.34 11.68 -23.38
N ASP A 2 1.05 10.37 -23.28
CA ASP A 2 -0.06 9.88 -22.46
C ASP A 2 0.46 9.45 -21.09
N PHE A 3 -0.26 9.83 -20.02
CA PHE A 3 0.07 9.51 -18.65
C PHE A 3 -1.08 8.81 -17.93
N THR A 4 -0.73 8.09 -16.88
CA THR A 4 -1.66 7.61 -15.85
C THR A 4 -1.39 8.38 -14.57
N ILE A 5 -2.41 8.88 -13.88
CA ILE A 5 -2.24 9.39 -12.53
C ILE A 5 -2.12 8.19 -11.60
N GLY A 6 -0.97 8.08 -10.90
CA GLY A 6 -0.76 7.15 -9.80
C GLY A 6 -1.07 7.83 -8.47
N ILE A 7 -1.88 7.20 -7.64
CA ILE A 7 -2.24 7.66 -6.31
C ILE A 7 -1.94 6.56 -5.30
N ASP A 8 -1.26 6.92 -4.20
CA ASP A 8 -1.04 6.07 -3.03
C ASP A 8 -1.63 6.76 -1.80
N ILE A 9 -2.59 6.11 -1.15
CA ILE A 9 -3.27 6.63 0.04
C ILE A 9 -2.98 5.71 1.21
N GLY A 10 -2.05 6.12 2.06
CA GLY A 10 -1.80 5.45 3.34
C GLY A 10 -2.44 6.19 4.51
N GLY A 11 -2.34 5.63 5.71
CA GLY A 11 -2.92 6.24 6.92
C GLY A 11 -2.35 7.62 7.28
N THR A 12 -1.16 7.97 6.76
CA THR A 12 -0.48 9.25 7.06
C THR A 12 -0.32 10.12 5.83
N ASN A 13 -0.02 9.51 4.69
CA ASN A 13 0.37 10.23 3.47
C ASN A 13 -0.58 9.90 2.32
N PHE A 14 -0.93 10.94 1.58
CA PHE A 14 -1.55 10.91 0.27
C PHE A 14 -0.50 11.35 -0.75
N ARG A 15 -0.20 10.49 -1.71
CA ARG A 15 0.78 10.76 -2.77
C ARG A 15 0.08 10.72 -4.12
N ILE A 16 0.46 11.61 -5.02
CA ILE A 16 -0.07 11.69 -6.37
C ILE A 16 1.06 12.05 -7.34
N GLY A 17 1.05 11.45 -8.51
CA GLY A 17 2.03 11.73 -9.57
C GLY A 17 1.53 11.28 -10.93
N MET A 18 2.10 11.82 -11.99
CA MET A 18 1.87 11.33 -13.36
C MET A 18 2.93 10.30 -13.71
N VAL A 19 2.49 9.15 -14.20
CA VAL A 19 3.34 8.02 -14.59
C VAL A 19 3.30 7.87 -16.10
N GLY A 20 4.45 7.99 -16.75
CA GLY A 20 4.64 7.76 -18.17
C GLY A 20 4.64 6.26 -18.53
N ARG A 21 4.63 5.96 -19.84
CA ARG A 21 4.68 4.57 -20.34
C ARG A 21 5.96 3.82 -20.00
N ASP A 22 7.03 4.55 -19.81
CA ASP A 22 8.37 4.07 -19.39
C ASP A 22 8.53 3.90 -17.89
N GLY A 23 7.47 4.24 -17.11
CA GLY A 23 7.50 4.20 -15.64
C GLY A 23 8.08 5.45 -15.00
N GLU A 24 8.48 6.47 -15.78
CA GLU A 24 8.93 7.73 -15.23
C GLU A 24 7.80 8.42 -14.47
N ILE A 25 8.10 8.92 -13.27
CA ILE A 25 7.15 9.67 -12.43
C ILE A 25 7.52 11.16 -12.51
N ILE A 26 6.56 11.96 -12.96
CA ILE A 26 6.71 13.42 -13.00
C ILE A 26 5.64 14.10 -12.13
N ASN A 27 5.90 15.34 -11.74
CA ASN A 27 5.00 16.16 -10.94
C ASN A 27 4.53 15.47 -9.64
N PHE A 28 5.43 14.72 -9.00
CA PHE A 28 5.14 14.02 -7.75
C PHE A 28 4.84 15.01 -6.62
N GLU A 29 3.73 14.75 -5.91
CA GLU A 29 3.34 15.48 -4.71
C GLU A 29 3.06 14.51 -3.55
N LYS A 30 3.42 14.96 -2.35
CA LYS A 30 3.14 14.25 -1.10
C LYS A 30 2.39 15.19 -0.17
N ASN A 31 1.19 14.78 0.20
CA ASN A 31 0.30 15.50 1.10
C ASN A 31 -0.07 14.63 2.31
N SER A 32 -0.72 15.23 3.30
CA SER A 32 -1.25 14.48 4.44
C SER A 32 -2.57 13.83 4.08
N SER A 33 -2.78 12.56 4.49
CA SER A 33 -4.07 11.86 4.37
C SER A 33 -5.19 12.47 5.22
N ARG A 34 -4.86 13.41 6.13
CA ARG A 34 -5.85 14.16 6.91
C ARG A 34 -6.81 14.98 6.06
N ILE A 35 -6.51 15.18 4.77
CA ILE A 35 -7.47 15.80 3.84
C ILE A 35 -8.77 15.01 3.73
N PHE A 36 -8.74 13.69 4.04
CA PHE A 36 -9.90 12.80 4.03
C PHE A 36 -10.64 12.73 5.37
N ASP A 37 -10.15 13.34 6.44
CA ASP A 37 -10.77 13.30 7.76
C ASP A 37 -12.11 14.06 7.81
N LYS A 38 -12.34 14.94 6.84
CA LYS A 38 -13.53 15.79 6.77
C LYS A 38 -14.19 15.70 5.40
N GLY A 39 -15.48 15.44 5.37
CA GLY A 39 -16.27 15.43 4.15
C GLY A 39 -16.37 14.08 3.46
N ASP A 40 -16.91 14.11 2.25
CA ASP A 40 -17.05 12.94 1.39
C ASP A 40 -15.72 12.59 0.72
N VAL A 41 -15.30 11.34 0.85
CA VAL A 41 -14.00 10.87 0.35
C VAL A 41 -13.93 10.91 -1.19
N ILE A 42 -15.03 10.57 -1.86
CA ILE A 42 -15.11 10.61 -3.33
C ILE A 42 -14.99 12.04 -3.83
N GLU A 43 -15.70 12.97 -3.18
CA GLU A 43 -15.63 14.38 -3.55
C GLU A 43 -14.23 14.95 -3.29
N THR A 44 -13.64 14.61 -2.15
CA THR A 44 -12.27 15.02 -1.82
C THR A 44 -11.27 14.53 -2.85
N LEU A 45 -11.34 13.25 -3.26
CA LEU A 45 -10.48 12.69 -4.31
C LEU A 45 -10.73 13.37 -5.66
N TYR A 46 -11.99 13.52 -6.06
CA TYR A 46 -12.35 14.17 -7.31
C TYR A 46 -11.77 15.58 -7.40
N LEU A 47 -11.93 16.39 -6.36
CA LEU A 47 -11.41 17.76 -6.33
C LEU A 47 -9.89 17.79 -6.37
N ASN A 48 -9.21 16.93 -5.60
CA ASN A 48 -7.74 16.87 -5.59
C ASN A 48 -7.19 16.43 -6.96
N ILE A 49 -7.77 15.40 -7.59
CA ILE A 49 -7.35 14.94 -8.92
C ILE A 49 -7.61 16.01 -9.97
N SER A 50 -8.79 16.63 -9.96
CA SER A 50 -9.16 17.68 -10.91
C SER A 50 -8.26 18.91 -10.79
N ASP A 51 -7.96 19.34 -9.56
CA ASP A 51 -7.06 20.44 -9.30
C ASP A 51 -5.61 20.10 -9.72
N TYR A 52 -5.14 18.90 -9.43
CA TYR A 52 -3.84 18.40 -9.87
C TYR A 52 -3.73 18.44 -11.41
N MET A 53 -4.73 17.92 -12.14
CA MET A 53 -4.75 17.93 -13.60
C MET A 53 -4.72 19.37 -14.15
N LYS A 54 -5.44 20.32 -13.52
CA LYS A 54 -5.44 21.74 -13.91
C LYS A 54 -4.09 22.40 -13.66
N ARG A 55 -3.49 22.20 -12.48
CA ARG A 55 -2.20 22.81 -12.12
C ARG A 55 -1.09 22.46 -13.10
N TYR A 56 -1.10 21.24 -13.61
CA TYR A 56 -0.09 20.76 -14.55
C TYR A 56 -0.54 20.82 -16.03
N ASN A 57 -1.69 21.43 -16.31
CA ASN A 57 -2.26 21.52 -17.67
C ASN A 57 -2.30 20.14 -18.39
N ALA A 58 -2.70 19.09 -17.65
CA ALA A 58 -2.55 17.71 -18.07
C ALA A 58 -3.86 17.02 -18.48
N SER A 59 -5.01 17.72 -18.47
CA SER A 59 -6.34 17.13 -18.66
C SER A 59 -6.46 16.24 -19.91
N ASP A 60 -5.89 16.65 -21.02
CA ASP A 60 -5.96 15.90 -22.29
C ASP A 60 -4.97 14.74 -22.37
N SER A 61 -3.93 14.77 -21.55
CA SER A 61 -2.86 13.77 -21.54
C SER A 61 -3.09 12.63 -20.54
N ILE A 62 -3.97 12.80 -19.55
CA ILE A 62 -4.30 11.76 -18.60
C ILE A 62 -5.31 10.77 -19.22
N LYS A 63 -4.93 9.48 -19.23
CA LYS A 63 -5.76 8.40 -19.81
C LYS A 63 -6.44 7.53 -18.76
N ALA A 64 -5.92 7.49 -17.54
CA ALA A 64 -6.49 6.72 -16.45
C ALA A 64 -5.99 7.25 -15.09
N VAL A 65 -6.64 6.81 -14.03
CA VAL A 65 -6.19 6.97 -12.64
C VAL A 65 -6.07 5.60 -12.00
N ALA A 66 -4.95 5.34 -11.31
CA ALA A 66 -4.72 4.13 -10.51
C ALA A 66 -4.55 4.52 -9.04
N ILE A 67 -5.34 3.91 -8.15
CA ILE A 67 -5.37 4.24 -6.72
C ILE A 67 -4.98 3.02 -5.90
N GLY A 68 -3.86 3.11 -5.19
CA GLY A 68 -3.39 2.12 -4.22
C GLY A 68 -3.84 2.48 -2.81
N LEU A 69 -4.35 1.49 -2.08
CA LEU A 69 -4.87 1.64 -0.72
C LEU A 69 -4.47 0.44 0.14
N PRO A 70 -4.18 0.62 1.44
CA PRO A 70 -4.01 -0.47 2.40
C PRO A 70 -5.38 -1.05 2.79
N SER A 71 -6.02 -1.76 1.88
CA SER A 71 -7.43 -2.12 1.98
C SER A 71 -7.75 -3.46 1.34
N MET A 72 -8.87 -4.05 1.72
CA MET A 72 -9.50 -5.10 0.92
C MET A 72 -10.27 -4.46 -0.24
N VAL A 73 -10.00 -4.90 -1.46
CA VAL A 73 -10.64 -4.42 -2.67
C VAL A 73 -11.42 -5.55 -3.32
N SER A 74 -12.59 -5.23 -3.87
CA SER A 74 -13.43 -6.19 -4.61
C SER A 74 -12.67 -6.81 -5.78
N LYS A 75 -13.06 -8.02 -6.16
CA LYS A 75 -12.40 -8.79 -7.23
C LYS A 75 -12.41 -8.07 -8.59
N ASP A 76 -13.43 -7.26 -8.86
CA ASP A 76 -13.55 -6.44 -10.07
C ASP A 76 -12.77 -5.11 -10.00
N LYS A 77 -12.03 -4.86 -8.89
CA LYS A 77 -11.20 -3.67 -8.68
C LYS A 77 -11.99 -2.34 -8.68
N LYS A 78 -13.26 -2.38 -8.28
CA LYS A 78 -14.13 -1.20 -8.31
C LYS A 78 -14.51 -0.68 -6.94
N THR A 79 -14.61 -1.58 -5.95
CA THR A 79 -15.10 -1.26 -4.62
C THR A 79 -14.02 -1.48 -3.58
N VAL A 80 -13.79 -0.48 -2.75
CA VAL A 80 -13.02 -0.64 -1.52
C VAL A 80 -13.96 -1.25 -0.47
N ILE A 81 -13.64 -2.46 0.00
CA ILE A 81 -14.50 -3.22 0.91
C ILE A 81 -14.24 -2.77 2.35
N SER A 82 -12.98 -2.70 2.75
CA SER A 82 -12.60 -2.30 4.11
C SER A 82 -11.19 -1.74 4.17
N THR A 83 -11.01 -0.68 4.94
CA THR A 83 -9.74 0.02 5.15
C THR A 83 -9.53 0.28 6.63
N PRO A 84 -8.84 -0.58 7.38
CA PRO A 84 -8.70 -0.43 8.84
C PRO A 84 -8.16 0.92 9.31
N ASN A 85 -7.33 1.57 8.48
CA ASN A 85 -6.60 2.78 8.86
C ASN A 85 -7.10 4.08 8.19
N LEU A 86 -8.17 4.01 7.38
CA LEU A 86 -8.71 5.16 6.64
C LEU A 86 -10.22 5.25 6.88
N LYS A 87 -10.64 6.23 7.65
CA LYS A 87 -12.07 6.44 7.95
C LYS A 87 -12.83 6.90 6.71
N GLY A 88 -14.03 6.36 6.51
CA GLY A 88 -14.92 6.78 5.43
C GLY A 88 -14.63 6.13 4.07
N PHE A 89 -13.71 5.16 4.01
CA PHE A 89 -13.36 4.47 2.76
C PHE A 89 -14.10 3.13 2.58
N ASP A 90 -14.76 2.62 3.61
CA ASP A 90 -15.38 1.29 3.58
C ASP A 90 -16.65 1.25 2.72
N ASN A 91 -16.79 0.17 1.93
CA ASN A 91 -17.92 -0.11 1.05
C ASN A 91 -18.18 0.99 0.00
N ILE A 92 -17.15 1.67 -0.46
CA ILE A 92 -17.28 2.74 -1.47
C ILE A 92 -16.93 2.21 -2.86
N PRO A 93 -17.80 2.41 -3.87
CA PRO A 93 -17.56 2.05 -5.27
C PRO A 93 -16.67 3.12 -5.96
N PHE A 94 -15.42 3.21 -5.54
CA PHE A 94 -14.47 4.21 -6.02
C PHE A 94 -14.33 4.22 -7.54
N GLY A 95 -14.09 3.05 -8.14
CA GLY A 95 -13.81 2.94 -9.56
C GLY A 95 -14.91 3.54 -10.42
N ASP A 96 -16.15 3.08 -10.26
CA ASP A 96 -17.26 3.53 -11.09
C ASP A 96 -17.67 4.99 -10.78
N THR A 97 -17.64 5.39 -9.51
CA THR A 97 -18.06 6.73 -9.11
C THR A 97 -17.06 7.81 -9.57
N LEU A 98 -15.77 7.59 -9.35
CA LEU A 98 -14.74 8.52 -9.79
C LEU A 98 -14.60 8.52 -11.32
N SER A 99 -14.71 7.37 -12.00
CA SER A 99 -14.68 7.31 -13.45
C SER A 99 -15.77 8.17 -14.09
N LYS A 100 -16.99 8.12 -13.54
CA LYS A 100 -18.11 8.97 -14.01
C LYS A 100 -17.84 10.45 -13.79
N LYS A 101 -17.27 10.82 -12.63
CA LYS A 101 -16.99 12.23 -12.30
C LYS A 101 -15.83 12.80 -13.14
N LEU A 102 -14.77 12.02 -13.35
CA LEU A 102 -13.56 12.44 -14.06
C LEU A 102 -13.66 12.28 -15.58
N GLY A 103 -14.58 11.45 -16.09
CA GLY A 103 -14.71 11.13 -17.51
C GLY A 103 -13.59 10.23 -18.05
N ILE A 104 -12.78 9.62 -17.19
CA ILE A 104 -11.67 8.72 -17.52
C ILE A 104 -11.70 7.48 -16.64
N PRO A 105 -11.13 6.33 -17.05
CA PRO A 105 -11.07 5.11 -16.24
C PRO A 105 -10.35 5.33 -14.93
N VAL A 106 -10.92 4.78 -13.84
CA VAL A 106 -10.29 4.73 -12.51
C VAL A 106 -10.22 3.29 -12.05
N TYR A 107 -9.02 2.87 -11.65
CA TYR A 107 -8.73 1.55 -11.12
C TYR A 107 -8.29 1.65 -9.67
N VAL A 108 -8.76 0.73 -8.85
CA VAL A 108 -8.43 0.67 -7.42
C VAL A 108 -7.85 -0.70 -7.12
N ASP A 109 -6.76 -0.75 -6.41
CA ASP A 109 -6.18 -2.01 -5.92
C ASP A 109 -5.49 -1.80 -4.57
N ARG A 110 -5.07 -2.92 -3.98
CA ARG A 110 -4.19 -2.90 -2.82
C ARG A 110 -2.86 -2.27 -3.19
N ASP A 111 -2.33 -1.44 -2.31
CA ASP A 111 -1.00 -0.82 -2.45
C ASP A 111 0.10 -1.86 -2.73
N VAL A 112 0.10 -2.98 -1.98
CA VAL A 112 1.05 -4.08 -2.15
C VAL A 112 0.97 -4.76 -3.53
N ASN A 113 -0.20 -4.76 -4.20
CA ASN A 113 -0.32 -5.30 -5.54
C ASN A 113 0.39 -4.40 -6.57
N PHE A 114 0.32 -3.07 -6.40
CA PHE A 114 1.07 -2.14 -7.23
C PHE A 114 2.58 -2.25 -6.99
N LEU A 115 3.01 -2.44 -5.73
CA LEU A 115 4.43 -2.68 -5.42
C LEU A 115 4.92 -3.95 -6.12
N LEU A 116 4.20 -5.07 -5.97
CA LEU A 116 4.59 -6.32 -6.61
C LEU A 116 4.54 -6.25 -8.15
N GLN A 117 3.57 -5.51 -8.71
CA GLN A 117 3.53 -5.27 -10.16
C GLN A 117 4.78 -4.54 -10.65
N ASN A 118 5.22 -3.52 -9.91
CA ASN A 118 6.45 -2.80 -10.20
C ASN A 118 7.67 -3.72 -10.12
N ASP A 119 7.77 -4.54 -9.08
CA ASP A 119 8.88 -5.48 -8.89
C ASP A 119 8.94 -6.52 -10.03
N ILE A 120 7.80 -7.08 -10.43
CA ILE A 120 7.70 -8.02 -11.57
C ILE A 120 8.22 -7.37 -12.86
N VAL A 121 7.82 -6.14 -13.14
CA VAL A 121 8.25 -5.40 -14.34
C VAL A 121 9.73 -5.05 -14.27
N THR A 122 10.19 -4.51 -13.15
CA THR A 122 11.56 -4.03 -12.96
C THR A 122 12.57 -5.18 -12.99
N LEU A 123 12.20 -6.35 -12.41
CA LEU A 123 13.03 -7.54 -12.42
C LEU A 123 12.88 -8.38 -13.69
N GLY A 124 11.99 -8.00 -14.62
CA GLY A 124 11.77 -8.72 -15.87
C GLY A 124 11.25 -10.13 -15.67
N LEU A 125 10.45 -10.38 -14.63
CA LEU A 125 9.96 -11.72 -14.33
C LEU A 125 8.95 -12.20 -15.37
N PRO A 126 8.96 -13.50 -15.75
CA PRO A 126 8.02 -14.06 -16.69
C PRO A 126 6.57 -13.90 -16.21
N LYS A 127 5.64 -13.65 -17.15
CA LYS A 127 4.22 -13.45 -16.82
C LYS A 127 3.53 -14.67 -16.21
N ASP A 128 4.02 -15.86 -16.48
CA ASP A 128 3.51 -17.13 -15.97
C ASP A 128 4.18 -17.55 -14.63
N SER A 129 5.02 -16.68 -14.07
CA SER A 129 5.66 -16.92 -12.77
C SER A 129 4.66 -16.96 -11.62
N THR A 130 5.06 -17.66 -10.56
CA THR A 130 4.47 -17.52 -9.23
C THR A 130 5.39 -16.60 -8.41
N VAL A 131 4.88 -15.46 -7.97
CA VAL A 131 5.66 -14.48 -7.20
C VAL A 131 4.92 -14.12 -5.92
N LEU A 132 5.65 -14.15 -4.81
CA LEU A 132 5.17 -13.68 -3.50
C LEU A 132 5.93 -12.41 -3.14
N GLY A 133 5.21 -11.32 -2.95
CA GLY A 133 5.76 -10.05 -2.47
C GLY A 133 5.54 -9.91 -0.96
N PHE A 134 6.58 -9.53 -0.22
CA PHE A 134 6.54 -9.21 1.19
C PHE A 134 7.04 -7.80 1.40
N TYR A 135 6.20 -6.95 2.00
CA TYR A 135 6.47 -5.53 2.13
C TYR A 135 6.39 -5.10 3.59
N ILE A 136 7.55 -4.77 4.14
CA ILE A 136 7.68 -4.29 5.52
C ILE A 136 7.69 -2.76 5.48
N GLY A 137 6.54 -2.18 5.80
CA GLY A 137 6.33 -0.76 5.97
C GLY A 137 5.86 -0.47 7.38
N THR A 138 4.91 0.45 7.55
CA THR A 138 4.23 0.67 8.85
C THR A 138 3.63 -0.64 9.38
N GLY A 139 3.03 -1.45 8.48
CA GLY A 139 2.56 -2.80 8.74
C GLY A 139 3.43 -3.86 8.05
N PHE A 140 2.87 -5.07 7.89
CA PHE A 140 3.45 -6.19 7.17
C PHE A 140 2.49 -6.61 6.04
N GLY A 141 2.73 -6.10 4.84
CA GLY A 141 1.92 -6.36 3.66
C GLY A 141 2.42 -7.54 2.83
N ASN A 142 1.51 -8.22 2.14
CA ASN A 142 1.83 -9.32 1.23
C ASN A 142 0.94 -9.28 -0.01
N ALA A 143 1.53 -9.60 -1.17
CA ALA A 143 0.84 -9.79 -2.43
C ALA A 143 1.22 -11.12 -3.07
N ILE A 144 0.27 -11.74 -3.77
CA ILE A 144 0.42 -13.03 -4.44
C ILE A 144 0.12 -12.85 -5.93
N TYR A 145 1.07 -13.18 -6.77
CA TYR A 145 0.90 -13.20 -8.22
C TYR A 145 1.04 -14.63 -8.75
N LEU A 146 0.04 -15.08 -9.49
CA LEU A 146 -0.04 -16.44 -10.04
C LEU A 146 -0.46 -16.39 -11.50
N ASN A 147 0.33 -17.02 -12.38
CA ASN A 147 -0.04 -17.23 -13.79
C ASN A 147 -0.59 -15.98 -14.48
N GLY A 148 0.10 -14.85 -14.36
CA GLY A 148 -0.27 -13.62 -15.05
C GLY A 148 -1.28 -12.72 -14.33
N SER A 149 -1.69 -13.05 -13.10
CA SER A 149 -2.69 -12.27 -12.36
C SER A 149 -2.46 -12.26 -10.86
N PHE A 150 -2.93 -11.18 -10.18
CA PHE A 150 -2.94 -11.13 -8.73
C PHE A 150 -4.00 -12.06 -8.16
N TYR A 151 -3.58 -12.91 -7.23
CA TYR A 151 -4.49 -13.78 -6.50
C TYR A 151 -5.10 -13.05 -5.32
N CYS A 152 -6.37 -12.70 -5.43
CA CYS A 152 -7.11 -11.98 -4.40
C CYS A 152 -7.97 -12.91 -3.51
N GLY A 153 -8.03 -14.22 -3.80
CA GLY A 153 -8.92 -15.15 -3.11
C GLY A 153 -10.39 -14.90 -3.44
N ARG A 154 -11.28 -15.50 -2.65
CA ARG A 154 -12.73 -15.39 -2.85
C ARG A 154 -13.26 -13.99 -2.53
N ASN A 155 -12.76 -13.39 -1.45
CA ASN A 155 -13.30 -12.16 -0.84
C ASN A 155 -12.34 -10.97 -0.93
N GLY A 156 -11.27 -11.04 -1.74
CA GLY A 156 -10.28 -9.96 -1.85
C GLY A 156 -9.23 -9.93 -0.73
N ALA A 157 -9.21 -10.93 0.17
CA ALA A 157 -8.36 -10.95 1.36
C ALA A 157 -7.16 -11.93 1.27
N ALA A 158 -6.85 -12.46 0.09
CA ALA A 158 -5.65 -13.28 -0.06
C ALA A 158 -4.38 -12.44 0.11
N GLY A 159 -3.38 -13.02 0.77
CA GLY A 159 -2.13 -12.31 1.03
C GLY A 159 -2.14 -11.43 2.28
N GLU A 160 -2.98 -11.74 3.26
CA GLU A 160 -3.00 -11.05 4.56
C GLU A 160 -2.14 -11.79 5.60
N LEU A 161 -0.88 -12.13 5.24
CA LEU A 161 0.04 -12.88 6.12
C LEU A 161 0.36 -12.13 7.41
N GLY A 162 0.39 -10.80 7.36
CA GLY A 162 0.57 -9.96 8.55
C GLY A 162 -0.47 -10.21 9.64
N HIS A 163 -1.64 -10.75 9.28
CA HIS A 163 -2.75 -10.98 10.21
C HIS A 163 -2.97 -12.45 10.57
N ILE A 164 -2.01 -13.33 10.26
CA ILE A 164 -2.02 -14.72 10.73
C ILE A 164 -1.54 -14.74 12.19
N PRO A 165 -2.35 -15.30 13.12
CA PRO A 165 -1.94 -15.44 14.51
C PRO A 165 -0.83 -16.46 14.68
N PHE A 166 0.18 -16.12 15.47
CA PHE A 166 1.28 -17.00 15.84
C PHE A 166 1.19 -17.41 17.31
N PRO A 167 1.59 -18.64 17.65
CA PRO A 167 1.68 -19.10 19.03
C PRO A 167 2.62 -18.21 19.85
N ASN A 168 2.26 -17.97 21.11
CA ASN A 168 3.05 -17.19 22.07
C ASN A 168 3.20 -15.69 21.79
N ILE A 169 2.41 -15.13 20.89
CA ILE A 169 2.27 -13.68 20.72
C ILE A 169 0.94 -13.28 21.34
N GLU A 170 1.01 -12.55 22.47
CA GLU A 170 -0.17 -12.11 23.22
C GLU A 170 -0.58 -10.65 22.86
N GLU A 171 0.22 -9.98 22.05
CA GLU A 171 -0.01 -8.59 21.67
C GLU A 171 -1.23 -8.46 20.74
N LYS A 172 -2.07 -7.45 21.03
CA LYS A 172 -3.28 -7.17 20.25
C LYS A 172 -2.92 -6.41 18.98
N CYS A 173 -3.34 -6.95 17.85
CA CYS A 173 -3.20 -6.29 16.54
C CYS A 173 -4.30 -5.23 16.32
N THR A 174 -3.99 -4.24 15.49
CA THR A 174 -4.95 -3.20 15.05
C THR A 174 -6.16 -3.77 14.30
N CYS A 175 -6.04 -4.97 13.70
CA CYS A 175 -7.16 -5.67 13.06
C CYS A 175 -8.17 -6.26 14.04
N GLY A 176 -7.87 -6.25 15.34
CA GLY A 176 -8.70 -6.79 16.41
C GLY A 176 -8.33 -8.19 16.90
N ASN A 177 -7.52 -8.94 16.15
CA ASN A 177 -7.00 -10.24 16.58
C ASN A 177 -5.86 -10.09 17.59
N VAL A 178 -5.53 -11.19 18.27
CA VAL A 178 -4.35 -11.31 19.13
C VAL A 178 -3.33 -12.18 18.42
N GLY A 179 -2.06 -11.83 18.52
CA GLY A 179 -0.95 -12.67 18.05
C GLY A 179 -0.64 -12.58 16.56
N CYS A 180 -1.16 -11.59 15.83
CA CYS A 180 -0.82 -11.42 14.42
C CYS A 180 0.68 -11.24 14.21
N SER A 181 1.24 -11.83 13.15
CA SER A 181 2.66 -11.68 12.80
C SER A 181 3.09 -10.21 12.63
N GLU A 182 2.20 -9.34 12.18
CA GLU A 182 2.44 -7.90 12.01
C GLU A 182 2.93 -7.21 13.29
N VAL A 183 2.45 -7.62 14.47
CA VAL A 183 2.84 -6.97 15.73
C VAL A 183 4.31 -7.14 16.09
N ILE A 184 5.00 -8.15 15.49
CA ILE A 184 6.43 -8.39 15.67
C ILE A 184 7.26 -8.24 14.40
N CYS A 185 6.61 -8.17 13.21
CA CYS A 185 7.29 -8.17 11.90
C CYS A 185 7.19 -6.83 11.18
N SER A 186 6.43 -5.86 11.70
CA SER A 186 6.24 -4.58 11.03
C SER A 186 7.39 -3.59 11.26
N GLY A 187 7.52 -2.61 10.36
CA GLY A 187 8.42 -1.48 10.55
C GLY A 187 8.09 -0.67 11.80
N LYS A 188 6.81 -0.58 12.19
CA LYS A 188 6.38 0.05 13.45
C LYS A 188 6.95 -0.68 14.68
N TYR A 189 7.06 -1.99 14.63
CA TYR A 189 7.72 -2.76 15.68
C TYR A 189 9.23 -2.52 15.69
N LEU A 190 9.85 -2.47 14.51
CA LEU A 190 11.26 -2.11 14.39
C LEU A 190 11.55 -0.70 14.92
N GLU A 191 10.68 0.28 14.64
CA GLU A 191 10.79 1.63 15.22
C GLU A 191 10.79 1.59 16.75
N LYS A 192 9.87 0.82 17.33
CA LYS A 192 9.78 0.64 18.79
C LYS A 192 11.07 0.07 19.37
N ILE A 193 11.56 -1.03 18.78
CA ILE A 193 12.82 -1.66 19.22
C ILE A 193 14.00 -0.69 19.07
N THR A 194 14.10 -0.01 17.94
CA THR A 194 15.19 0.95 17.69
C THR A 194 15.17 2.07 18.73
N ALA A 195 14.00 2.66 19.01
CA ALA A 195 13.87 3.72 20.00
C ALA A 195 14.21 3.25 21.43
N GLU A 196 13.87 2.02 21.79
CA GLU A 196 14.17 1.45 23.11
C GLU A 196 15.64 1.06 23.28
N LEU A 197 16.28 0.53 22.25
CA LEU A 197 17.62 -0.03 22.33
C LEU A 197 18.71 0.91 21.85
N PHE A 198 18.39 1.80 20.90
CA PHE A 198 19.31 2.68 20.21
C PHE A 198 18.66 4.06 19.98
N PRO A 199 18.36 4.82 21.05
CA PRO A 199 17.54 6.03 20.97
C PRO A 199 18.15 7.16 20.09
N GLU A 200 19.44 7.12 19.82
CA GLU A 200 20.15 8.09 18.97
C GLU A 200 20.21 7.65 17.49
N THR A 201 19.76 6.42 17.15
CA THR A 201 19.86 5.87 15.81
C THR A 201 18.56 6.09 15.02
N ASP A 202 18.66 6.68 13.82
CA ASP A 202 17.52 6.70 12.87
C ASP A 202 17.21 5.25 12.42
N ILE A 203 15.93 4.89 12.41
CA ILE A 203 15.48 3.56 11.98
C ILE A 203 16.05 3.14 10.62
N LYS A 204 16.27 4.10 9.71
CA LYS A 204 16.86 3.84 8.39
C LYS A 204 18.27 3.29 8.45
N ASN A 205 18.98 3.60 9.53
CA ASN A 205 20.38 3.24 9.73
C ASN A 205 20.56 2.04 10.65
N VAL A 206 19.50 1.56 11.32
CA VAL A 206 19.60 0.53 12.37
C VAL A 206 20.32 -0.73 11.92
N PHE A 207 20.08 -1.18 10.69
CA PHE A 207 20.77 -2.38 10.17
C PHE A 207 22.23 -2.12 9.78
N CYS A 208 22.57 -0.89 9.36
CA CYS A 208 23.95 -0.52 9.05
C CYS A 208 24.78 -0.32 10.31
N GLU A 209 24.19 0.28 11.35
CA GLU A 209 24.89 0.67 12.58
C GLU A 209 24.90 -0.46 13.63
N HIS A 210 23.84 -1.28 13.67
CA HIS A 210 23.59 -2.29 14.70
C HIS A 210 23.19 -3.66 14.15
N GLY A 211 23.49 -3.96 12.88
CA GLY A 211 23.08 -5.22 12.24
C GLY A 211 23.64 -6.47 12.93
N ASP A 212 24.78 -6.37 13.61
CA ASP A 212 25.42 -7.45 14.37
C ASP A 212 24.91 -7.57 15.83
N ASP A 213 24.04 -6.66 16.31
CA ASP A 213 23.49 -6.75 17.64
C ASP A 213 22.54 -7.96 17.75
N PRO A 214 22.67 -8.80 18.76
CA PRO A 214 21.85 -10.01 18.91
C PRO A 214 20.34 -9.75 18.92
N ARG A 215 19.91 -8.57 19.35
CA ARG A 215 18.48 -8.18 19.41
C ARG A 215 17.96 -7.83 18.02
N ILE A 216 18.76 -7.17 17.17
CA ILE A 216 18.44 -6.92 15.77
C ILE A 216 18.48 -8.23 14.98
N ILE A 217 19.46 -9.10 15.22
CA ILE A 217 19.51 -10.43 14.62
C ILE A 217 18.26 -11.24 14.99
N LYS A 218 17.82 -11.15 16.25
CA LYS A 218 16.58 -11.81 16.68
C LYS A 218 15.37 -11.26 15.94
N TYR A 219 15.24 -9.94 15.80
CA TYR A 219 14.16 -9.33 15.02
C TYR A 219 14.12 -9.86 13.59
N VAL A 220 15.26 -9.92 12.89
CA VAL A 220 15.35 -10.47 11.53
C VAL A 220 14.94 -11.94 11.48
N LYS A 221 15.35 -12.74 12.48
CA LYS A 221 14.93 -14.15 12.59
C LYS A 221 13.43 -14.29 12.84
N ASP A 222 12.87 -13.44 13.71
CA ASP A 222 11.44 -13.44 13.99
C ASP A 222 10.60 -13.07 12.73
N LEU A 223 11.12 -12.19 11.85
CA LEU A 223 10.54 -11.92 10.54
C LEU A 223 10.46 -13.15 9.62
N ALA A 224 11.42 -14.06 9.73
CA ALA A 224 11.48 -15.25 8.88
C ALA A 224 10.50 -16.36 9.33
N ILE A 225 9.98 -16.30 10.55
CA ILE A 225 9.04 -17.33 11.08
C ILE A 225 7.72 -17.37 10.33
N PRO A 226 7.10 -16.19 9.94
CA PRO A 226 5.84 -16.18 9.21
C PRO A 226 5.95 -16.50 7.72
N ILE A 227 7.14 -16.57 7.17
CA ILE A 227 7.43 -16.77 5.75
C ILE A 227 7.76 -18.22 5.47
#